data_6100bd71cee48f823328c5e76ae649a9
#
_entry.id   6100bd71cee48f823328c5e76ae649a9
#
_cell.length_a   1.000
_cell.length_b   1.000
_cell.length_c   1.000
_cell.angle_alpha   90.00
_cell.angle_beta   90.00
_cell.angle_gamma   90.00
#
_symmetry.space_group_name_H-M   'P 1'
#
loop_
_entity.id
_entity.type
_entity.pdbx_description
1 polymer ?
#
loop_
_entity_poly.entity_id
_entity_poly.type
_entity_poly.pdbx_seq_one_letter_code
_entity_poly.pdbx_strand_id
1 'polypeptide(L)'
;MLPTRTNHTGIGTIERKNNGQSKHLGNLNFDNTYSRLPETFFQAIAPKPVSNPRLIRLNKGLAKELGMDPCIVEERDLDIFAGNAPPSESQQIAMVYAGHQFGNWVPRLGDGRAVLIGEVLDEKGKRRDIQLKGSGPTMFSRMGDGRATVGPVIREYLVSEGMAALRIPTTRSLAIVTTGELVARERMEPGAVLTRVASSHIRVGTFQYFYGQKDEDAIRQLADYAINRHYPEALKDSNPYLGFLKCVVERTAELISSWMLVGFIHGVMNTDNSSIAGETIDYGPCAFMDEFHANKVFSSIDTLGRYAYNQQPSIGLWNLSRFAETLLCIIDHNKEQSTAKARGILETYWPTFEKNFHSGLCQKIGVEHNEENLSLVFRLLDHMSETRADFTNTFRNLPKLITAPDIFNGETEEKFRSHSAFLDWSIEWKTKITEQNESLDTTFRNMNKINPLFIPRNHQIQRVIDFAIDAEDYQPLEEMLTAITDPFTENLKLMHLAKQPKPDEEIKQTFCGT
;
A
#
# COMPACT_ATOMS: atom_id res chain seq x y z
N MET A 1 -53.59 -26.98 22.90
CA MET A 1 -52.81 -26.03 23.71
C MET A 1 -51.35 -26.17 23.31
N LEU A 2 -50.85 -25.25 22.48
CA LEU A 2 -49.45 -25.18 22.06
C LEU A 2 -48.77 -24.07 22.88
N PRO A 3 -47.51 -24.22 23.37
CA PRO A 3 -46.85 -23.14 24.08
C PRO A 3 -46.15 -22.20 23.10
N THR A 4 -46.36 -20.93 23.36
CA THR A 4 -45.78 -19.76 22.70
C THR A 4 -44.27 -19.70 22.87
N ARG A 5 -43.54 -19.53 21.75
CA ARG A 5 -42.10 -19.18 21.74
C ARG A 5 -41.94 -17.70 22.01
N THR A 6 -41.27 -17.36 23.09
CA THR A 6 -40.76 -16.02 23.38
C THR A 6 -39.42 -15.81 22.71
N ASN A 7 -39.35 -14.84 21.80
CA ASN A 7 -38.10 -14.32 21.22
C ASN A 7 -37.37 -13.49 22.29
N HIS A 8 -36.15 -13.87 22.62
CA HIS A 8 -35.18 -13.00 23.28
C HIS A 8 -34.11 -12.59 22.31
N THR A 9 -34.28 -11.41 21.72
CA THR A 9 -33.21 -10.64 21.09
C THR A 9 -32.48 -9.86 22.17
N GLY A 10 -31.42 -10.43 22.71
CA GLY A 10 -30.50 -9.74 23.61
C GLY A 10 -29.30 -9.26 22.83
N ILE A 11 -29.32 -7.99 22.37
CA ILE A 11 -28.10 -7.27 21.97
C ILE A 11 -27.37 -6.92 23.27
N GLY A 12 -26.39 -7.74 23.62
CA GLY A 12 -25.47 -7.45 24.72
C GLY A 12 -24.57 -6.27 24.34
N THR A 13 -24.86 -5.10 24.91
CA THR A 13 -23.89 -4.00 25.00
C THR A 13 -22.71 -4.47 25.84
N ILE A 14 -21.56 -4.67 25.19
CA ILE A 14 -20.28 -4.93 25.87
C ILE A 14 -19.88 -3.63 26.57
N GLU A 15 -20.11 -3.56 27.87
CA GLU A 15 -19.57 -2.50 28.73
C GLU A 15 -18.04 -2.58 28.69
N ARG A 16 -17.42 -1.54 28.12
CA ARG A 16 -15.97 -1.36 28.16
C ARG A 16 -15.54 -1.12 29.61
N LYS A 17 -14.98 -2.12 30.26
CA LYS A 17 -14.21 -1.92 31.51
C LYS A 17 -12.91 -1.19 31.15
N ASN A 18 -12.93 0.13 31.28
CA ASN A 18 -11.72 0.95 31.28
C ASN A 18 -10.96 0.71 32.60
N ASN A 19 -10.14 -0.33 32.62
CA ASN A 19 -9.10 -0.45 33.64
C ASN A 19 -7.96 0.47 33.21
N GLY A 20 -7.60 1.47 34.02
CA GLY A 20 -6.56 2.46 33.77
C GLY A 20 -5.12 1.90 33.76
N GLN A 21 -4.92 0.72 33.22
CA GLN A 21 -3.59 0.15 32.94
C GLN A 21 -3.16 0.57 31.54
N SER A 22 -1.94 1.07 31.43
CA SER A 22 -1.22 1.32 30.20
C SER A 22 -1.33 0.10 29.26
N LYS A 23 -1.86 0.29 28.04
CA LYS A 23 -2.10 -0.82 27.12
C LYS A 23 -0.86 -1.05 26.25
N HIS A 24 -0.20 -2.16 26.48
CA HIS A 24 0.85 -2.73 25.63
C HIS A 24 0.26 -3.56 24.51
N LEU A 25 1.04 -3.87 23.47
CA LEU A 25 0.61 -4.75 22.39
C LEU A 25 0.09 -6.08 22.93
N GLY A 26 0.76 -6.65 23.95
CA GLY A 26 0.35 -7.89 24.59
C GLY A 26 -0.97 -7.83 25.36
N ASN A 27 -1.49 -6.62 25.63
CA ASN A 27 -2.73 -6.38 26.37
C ASN A 27 -3.86 -5.87 25.47
N LEU A 28 -3.68 -5.84 24.14
CA LEU A 28 -4.76 -5.55 23.21
C LEU A 28 -5.75 -6.72 23.19
N ASN A 29 -7.01 -6.40 22.97
CA ASN A 29 -8.06 -7.42 22.84
C ASN A 29 -7.96 -8.07 21.47
N PHE A 30 -7.34 -9.25 21.42
CA PHE A 30 -7.30 -10.07 20.22
C PHE A 30 -8.66 -10.73 19.97
N ASP A 31 -9.15 -10.62 18.75
CA ASP A 31 -10.36 -11.31 18.27
C ASP A 31 -10.06 -11.93 16.90
N ASN A 32 -9.44 -13.10 16.93
CA ASN A 32 -8.85 -13.78 15.79
C ASN A 32 -9.91 -14.47 14.95
N THR A 33 -10.55 -13.74 14.04
CA THR A 33 -11.67 -14.27 13.25
C THR A 33 -11.21 -15.11 12.06
N TYR A 34 -10.07 -14.78 11.44
CA TYR A 34 -9.55 -15.55 10.30
C TYR A 34 -9.15 -16.97 10.73
N SER A 35 -8.56 -17.13 11.89
CA SER A 35 -8.19 -18.45 12.42
C SER A 35 -9.38 -19.33 12.86
N ARG A 36 -10.63 -18.80 12.80
CA ARG A 36 -11.86 -19.61 12.96
C ARG A 36 -12.32 -20.25 11.65
N LEU A 37 -11.73 -19.86 10.52
CA LEU A 37 -11.91 -20.58 9.25
C LEU A 37 -11.28 -21.97 9.34
N PRO A 38 -11.63 -22.92 8.45
CA PRO A 38 -11.00 -24.23 8.42
C PRO A 38 -9.47 -24.18 8.33
N GLU A 39 -8.80 -25.19 8.90
CA GLU A 39 -7.33 -25.29 8.92
C GLU A 39 -6.68 -25.30 7.51
N THR A 40 -7.47 -25.53 6.45
CA THR A 40 -7.02 -25.44 5.06
C THR A 40 -6.65 -24.01 4.63
N PHE A 41 -7.07 -22.97 5.38
CA PHE A 41 -6.80 -21.57 5.09
C PHE A 41 -5.46 -21.07 5.59
N PHE A 42 -4.81 -21.80 6.50
CA PHE A 42 -3.58 -21.37 7.14
C PHE A 42 -2.78 -22.55 7.71
N GLN A 43 -1.55 -22.27 8.08
CA GLN A 43 -0.74 -23.12 8.94
C GLN A 43 -0.64 -22.46 10.32
N ALA A 44 -0.99 -23.17 11.38
CA ALA A 44 -0.66 -22.73 12.74
C ALA A 44 0.86 -22.85 12.94
N ILE A 45 1.52 -21.74 13.25
CA ILE A 45 2.98 -21.69 13.40
C ILE A 45 3.40 -20.49 14.24
N ALA A 46 4.25 -20.73 15.22
CA ALA A 46 4.88 -19.67 15.99
C ALA A 46 6.07 -19.06 15.21
N PRO A 47 6.33 -17.74 15.36
CA PRO A 47 7.56 -17.12 14.90
C PRO A 47 8.79 -17.85 15.45
N LYS A 48 9.88 -17.85 14.69
CA LYS A 48 11.17 -18.38 15.16
C LYS A 48 11.87 -17.32 16.02
N PRO A 49 12.16 -17.58 17.29
CA PRO A 49 12.83 -16.63 18.18
C PRO A 49 14.14 -16.10 17.62
N VAL A 50 14.53 -14.90 18.08
CA VAL A 50 15.77 -14.21 17.72
C VAL A 50 16.57 -13.90 18.99
N SER A 51 17.91 -13.72 18.84
CA SER A 51 18.82 -13.76 19.98
C SER A 51 18.88 -12.45 20.79
N ASN A 52 18.82 -11.28 20.13
CA ASN A 52 19.02 -9.99 20.77
C ASN A 52 18.25 -8.87 20.07
N PRO A 53 16.92 -8.84 20.21
CA PRO A 53 16.12 -7.82 19.55
C PRO A 53 16.37 -6.44 20.16
N ARG A 54 16.44 -5.41 19.29
CA ARG A 54 16.49 -4.01 19.70
C ARG A 54 15.50 -3.22 18.85
N LEU A 55 14.79 -2.29 19.48
CA LEU A 55 13.85 -1.42 18.77
C LEU A 55 14.61 -0.41 17.92
N ILE A 56 14.36 -0.42 16.62
CA ILE A 56 14.77 0.65 15.70
C ILE A 56 13.74 1.77 15.76
N ARG A 57 12.47 1.42 15.58
CA ARG A 57 11.37 2.41 15.48
C ARG A 57 10.05 1.83 15.94
N LEU A 58 9.27 2.66 16.66
CA LEU A 58 7.84 2.48 16.90
C LEU A 58 7.06 3.62 16.24
N ASN A 59 6.02 3.28 15.48
CA ASN A 59 5.04 4.23 14.96
C ASN A 59 4.07 4.64 16.07
N LYS A 60 4.38 5.73 16.74
CA LYS A 60 3.60 6.22 17.88
C LYS A 60 2.16 6.58 17.51
N GLY A 61 1.95 7.12 16.30
CA GLY A 61 0.60 7.46 15.80
C GLY A 61 -0.25 6.20 15.61
N LEU A 62 0.29 5.20 14.93
CA LEU A 62 -0.40 3.93 14.68
C LEU A 62 -0.60 3.13 15.99
N ALA A 63 0.39 3.14 16.90
CA ALA A 63 0.25 2.53 18.22
C ALA A 63 -0.95 3.09 18.97
N LYS A 64 -1.10 4.42 18.98
CA LYS A 64 -2.26 5.10 19.58
C LYS A 64 -3.58 4.73 18.88
N GLU A 65 -3.60 4.65 17.55
CA GLU A 65 -4.79 4.21 16.80
C GLU A 65 -5.22 2.80 17.18
N LEU A 66 -4.27 1.91 17.48
CA LEU A 66 -4.52 0.54 17.95
C LEU A 66 -4.89 0.48 19.45
N GLY A 67 -4.84 1.60 20.17
CA GLY A 67 -5.13 1.66 21.60
C GLY A 67 -3.96 1.31 22.50
N MET A 68 -2.72 1.35 21.99
CA MET A 68 -1.49 1.22 22.78
C MET A 68 -1.06 2.57 23.36
N ASP A 69 -0.35 2.52 24.48
CA ASP A 69 0.38 3.70 24.98
C ASP A 69 1.71 3.86 24.23
N PRO A 70 1.85 4.89 23.39
CA PRO A 70 3.05 5.03 22.56
C PRO A 70 4.29 5.54 23.33
N CYS A 71 4.13 5.91 24.59
CA CYS A 71 5.22 6.43 25.42
C CYS A 71 5.93 5.32 26.21
N ILE A 72 5.31 4.15 26.31
CA ILE A 72 5.81 3.03 27.09
C ILE A 72 6.06 1.86 26.13
N VAL A 73 7.34 1.52 25.94
CA VAL A 73 7.77 0.27 25.28
C VAL A 73 8.51 -0.53 26.33
N GLU A 74 7.93 -1.63 26.75
CA GLU A 74 8.56 -2.55 27.69
C GLU A 74 9.33 -3.65 26.95
N GLU A 75 10.20 -4.35 27.67
CA GLU A 75 10.94 -5.50 27.14
C GLU A 75 9.99 -6.56 26.54
N ARG A 76 8.82 -6.73 27.16
CA ARG A 76 7.78 -7.63 26.66
C ARG A 76 7.23 -7.22 25.27
N ASP A 77 7.06 -5.93 25.01
CA ASP A 77 6.63 -5.45 23.68
C ASP A 77 7.70 -5.73 22.63
N LEU A 78 8.97 -5.54 23.02
CA LEU A 78 10.10 -5.84 22.16
C LEU A 78 10.14 -7.33 21.78
N ASP A 79 9.91 -8.23 22.74
CA ASP A 79 9.82 -9.67 22.51
C ASP A 79 8.64 -10.02 21.59
N ILE A 80 7.49 -9.32 21.72
CA ILE A 80 6.35 -9.52 20.83
C ILE A 80 6.69 -9.07 19.40
N PHE A 81 7.28 -7.87 19.23
CA PHE A 81 7.68 -7.36 17.91
C PHE A 81 8.75 -8.22 17.23
N ALA A 82 9.58 -8.88 18.02
CA ALA A 82 10.60 -9.81 17.55
C ALA A 82 10.04 -11.22 17.23
N GLY A 83 8.86 -11.55 17.76
CA GLY A 83 8.28 -12.90 17.67
C GLY A 83 8.78 -13.87 18.73
N ASN A 84 9.50 -13.40 19.76
CA ASN A 84 10.04 -14.23 20.86
C ASN A 84 8.95 -14.67 21.85
N ALA A 85 7.98 -13.78 22.11
CA ALA A 85 6.92 -14.00 23.08
C ALA A 85 5.57 -13.44 22.56
N PRO A 86 4.87 -14.18 21.68
CA PRO A 86 3.59 -13.72 21.16
C PRO A 86 2.56 -13.55 22.30
N PRO A 87 1.60 -12.61 22.16
CA PRO A 87 0.54 -12.39 23.15
C PRO A 87 -0.24 -13.67 23.46
N SER A 88 -0.67 -13.84 24.71
CA SER A 88 -1.37 -15.05 25.17
C SER A 88 -2.69 -15.34 24.45
N GLU A 89 -3.39 -14.27 24.01
CA GLU A 89 -4.66 -14.39 23.29
C GLU A 89 -4.48 -14.39 21.76
N SER A 90 -3.23 -14.35 21.28
CA SER A 90 -2.91 -14.39 19.86
C SER A 90 -3.03 -15.81 19.30
N GLN A 91 -3.31 -15.90 17.99
CA GLN A 91 -3.30 -17.16 17.26
C GLN A 91 -2.38 -17.00 16.04
N GLN A 92 -1.17 -17.53 16.19
CA GLN A 92 -0.12 -17.33 15.19
C GLN A 92 -0.35 -18.26 14.01
N ILE A 93 -0.49 -17.68 12.84
CA ILE A 93 -0.74 -18.41 11.59
C ILE A 93 0.06 -17.85 10.43
N ALA A 94 0.42 -18.72 9.48
CA ALA A 94 0.86 -18.35 8.15
C ALA A 94 -0.28 -18.61 7.17
N MET A 95 -0.73 -17.58 6.46
CA MET A 95 -1.86 -17.66 5.53
C MET A 95 -1.46 -18.38 4.25
N VAL A 96 -2.37 -19.19 3.68
CA VAL A 96 -2.18 -19.84 2.39
C VAL A 96 -2.68 -18.94 1.27
N TYR A 97 -1.96 -18.91 0.15
CA TYR A 97 -2.39 -18.36 -1.11
C TYR A 97 -1.62 -18.99 -2.28
N ALA A 98 -2.12 -18.81 -3.47
CA ALA A 98 -1.45 -19.07 -4.73
C ALA A 98 -1.20 -17.74 -5.44
N GLY A 99 -0.78 -17.73 -6.69
CA GLY A 99 -0.71 -16.48 -7.43
C GLY A 99 -0.15 -16.63 -8.83
N HIS A 100 -0.42 -15.60 -9.65
CA HIS A 100 0.25 -15.41 -10.92
C HIS A 100 1.40 -14.43 -10.72
N GLN A 101 2.62 -14.97 -10.70
CA GLN A 101 3.84 -14.17 -10.60
C GLN A 101 4.36 -13.86 -12.00
N PHE A 102 4.42 -12.58 -12.36
CA PHE A 102 4.73 -12.12 -13.73
C PHE A 102 3.88 -12.82 -14.81
N GLY A 103 2.61 -13.13 -14.47
CA GLY A 103 1.67 -13.84 -15.34
C GLY A 103 1.76 -15.36 -15.30
N ASN A 104 2.76 -15.94 -14.65
CA ASN A 104 2.94 -17.38 -14.51
C ASN A 104 2.25 -17.91 -13.26
N TRP A 105 1.48 -18.99 -13.43
CA TRP A 105 0.76 -19.62 -12.33
C TRP A 105 1.68 -20.36 -11.36
N VAL A 106 1.57 -20.02 -10.07
CA VAL A 106 2.25 -20.71 -8.96
C VAL A 106 1.16 -21.23 -8.00
N PRO A 107 0.90 -22.54 -7.95
CA PRO A 107 -0.26 -23.11 -7.27
C PRO A 107 -0.16 -23.07 -5.74
N ARG A 108 1.02 -22.87 -5.18
CA ARG A 108 1.25 -22.79 -3.73
C ARG A 108 2.35 -21.79 -3.42
N LEU A 109 1.93 -20.71 -2.81
CA LEU A 109 2.73 -19.68 -2.19
C LEU A 109 2.40 -19.67 -0.69
N GLY A 110 2.01 -18.55 -0.15
CA GLY A 110 1.66 -18.35 1.25
C GLY A 110 2.67 -17.48 1.96
N ASP A 111 2.42 -17.19 3.24
CA ASP A 111 3.28 -16.34 4.06
C ASP A 111 4.61 -17.06 4.36
N GLY A 112 5.54 -17.05 3.41
CA GLY A 112 6.82 -17.77 3.50
C GLY A 112 7.83 -17.15 4.46
N ARG A 113 7.62 -15.90 4.90
CA ARG A 113 8.48 -15.17 5.85
C ARG A 113 7.68 -14.27 6.78
N ALA A 114 6.38 -14.50 6.88
CA ALA A 114 5.52 -13.68 7.72
C ALA A 114 4.59 -14.57 8.54
N VAL A 115 4.25 -14.11 9.74
CA VAL A 115 3.32 -14.77 10.65
C VAL A 115 2.31 -13.73 11.13
N LEU A 116 1.03 -13.96 10.86
CA LEU A 116 -0.05 -13.19 11.47
C LEU A 116 -0.11 -13.59 12.95
N ILE A 117 0.13 -12.63 13.84
CA ILE A 117 0.05 -12.90 15.28
C ILE A 117 -1.36 -12.76 15.82
N GLY A 118 -2.25 -12.09 15.08
CA GLY A 118 -3.67 -12.01 15.41
C GLY A 118 -4.35 -10.78 14.84
N GLU A 119 -5.60 -10.63 15.21
CA GLU A 119 -6.48 -9.53 14.81
C GLU A 119 -6.93 -8.76 16.05
N VAL A 120 -6.92 -7.43 15.96
CA VAL A 120 -7.37 -6.53 17.03
C VAL A 120 -8.41 -5.55 16.51
N LEU A 121 -9.24 -5.00 17.41
CA LEU A 121 -10.10 -3.87 17.08
C LEU A 121 -9.39 -2.58 17.48
N ASP A 122 -9.19 -1.67 16.51
CA ASP A 122 -8.63 -0.34 16.76
C ASP A 122 -9.58 0.55 17.58
N GLU A 123 -9.13 1.74 18.00
CA GLU A 123 -9.92 2.68 18.80
C GLU A 123 -11.23 3.13 18.12
N LYS A 124 -11.33 2.95 16.80
CA LYS A 124 -12.54 3.24 16.00
C LYS A 124 -13.41 2.00 15.80
N GLY A 125 -13.04 0.87 16.40
CA GLY A 125 -13.74 -0.41 16.26
C GLY A 125 -13.49 -1.12 14.91
N LYS A 126 -12.50 -0.69 14.14
CA LYS A 126 -12.13 -1.36 12.89
C LYS A 126 -11.16 -2.50 13.19
N ARG A 127 -11.39 -3.64 12.55
CA ARG A 127 -10.52 -4.81 12.68
C ARG A 127 -9.22 -4.60 11.92
N ARG A 128 -8.10 -4.95 12.58
CA ARG A 128 -6.75 -4.84 12.05
C ARG A 128 -6.00 -6.15 12.24
N ASP A 129 -5.35 -6.62 11.20
CA ASP A 129 -4.37 -7.70 11.27
C ASP A 129 -3.04 -7.16 11.81
N ILE A 130 -2.40 -7.90 12.70
CA ILE A 130 -1.04 -7.66 13.16
C ILE A 130 -0.16 -8.81 12.67
N GLN A 131 0.77 -8.53 11.77
CA GLN A 131 1.63 -9.53 11.13
C GLN A 131 3.10 -9.21 11.33
N LEU A 132 3.91 -10.19 11.68
CA LEU A 132 5.37 -10.08 11.74
C LEU A 132 6.00 -10.56 10.43
N LYS A 133 6.71 -9.68 9.72
CA LYS A 133 7.45 -9.99 8.49
C LYS A 133 8.94 -10.13 8.79
N GLY A 134 9.56 -11.24 8.38
CA GLY A 134 10.93 -11.58 8.71
C GLY A 134 11.07 -12.45 9.97
N SER A 135 9.95 -12.98 10.49
CA SER A 135 9.88 -13.69 11.77
C SER A 135 10.28 -15.16 11.71
N GLY A 136 10.86 -15.62 10.60
CA GLY A 136 11.37 -16.98 10.43
C GLY A 136 10.59 -17.80 9.41
N PRO A 137 11.03 -19.04 9.15
CA PRO A 137 10.46 -19.89 8.12
C PRO A 137 9.09 -20.46 8.51
N THR A 138 8.25 -20.64 7.49
CA THR A 138 6.97 -21.35 7.54
C THR A 138 6.98 -22.50 6.53
N MET A 139 5.90 -23.26 6.43
CA MET A 139 5.79 -24.30 5.38
C MET A 139 5.77 -23.71 3.96
N PHE A 140 5.61 -22.39 3.82
CA PHE A 140 5.56 -21.70 2.53
C PHE A 140 6.90 -21.05 2.13
N SER A 141 7.97 -21.23 2.93
CA SER A 141 9.27 -20.57 2.70
C SER A 141 10.06 -21.13 1.51
N ARG A 142 9.63 -22.23 0.91
CA ARG A 142 10.29 -22.84 -0.26
C ARG A 142 11.81 -22.98 -0.10
N MET A 143 12.26 -23.49 1.06
CA MET A 143 13.66 -23.62 1.52
C MET A 143 14.37 -22.28 1.88
N GLY A 144 13.67 -21.14 1.84
CA GLY A 144 14.18 -19.88 2.37
C GLY A 144 14.24 -19.85 3.89
N ASP A 145 15.06 -18.96 4.44
CA ASP A 145 15.25 -18.82 5.89
C ASP A 145 14.07 -18.11 6.61
N GLY A 146 13.15 -17.53 5.85
CA GLY A 146 12.01 -16.79 6.38
C GLY A 146 12.39 -15.49 7.11
N ARG A 147 13.66 -15.06 7.03
CA ARG A 147 14.16 -13.85 7.64
C ARG A 147 14.07 -12.66 6.67
N ALA A 148 14.16 -11.45 7.23
CA ALA A 148 14.33 -10.22 6.49
C ALA A 148 15.57 -9.48 7.02
N THR A 149 16.18 -8.65 6.18
CA THR A 149 17.29 -7.78 6.57
C THR A 149 16.80 -6.35 6.82
N VAL A 150 17.62 -5.54 7.48
CA VAL A 150 17.29 -4.15 7.87
C VAL A 150 16.89 -3.30 6.66
N GLY A 151 17.58 -3.43 5.52
CA GLY A 151 17.32 -2.62 4.33
C GLY A 151 15.88 -2.74 3.81
N PRO A 152 15.42 -3.94 3.40
CA PRO A 152 14.04 -4.16 2.95
C PRO A 152 12.98 -3.76 3.98
N VAL A 153 13.25 -3.93 5.28
CA VAL A 153 12.31 -3.58 6.35
C VAL A 153 12.18 -2.06 6.49
N ILE A 154 13.30 -1.33 6.46
CA ILE A 154 13.30 0.15 6.44
C ILE A 154 12.58 0.68 5.20
N ARG A 155 12.85 0.12 4.02
CA ARG A 155 12.18 0.51 2.79
C ARG A 155 10.66 0.38 2.91
N GLU A 156 10.19 -0.78 3.34
CA GLU A 156 8.74 -1.02 3.51
C GLU A 156 8.12 -0.07 4.54
N TYR A 157 8.80 0.18 5.64
CA TYR A 157 8.34 1.13 6.66
C TYR A 157 8.21 2.55 6.09
N LEU A 158 9.25 3.06 5.45
CA LEU A 158 9.25 4.41 4.87
C LEU A 158 8.17 4.57 3.79
N VAL A 159 8.09 3.60 2.86
CA VAL A 159 7.16 3.72 1.75
C VAL A 159 5.72 3.57 2.23
N SER A 160 5.42 2.61 3.11
CA SER A 160 4.06 2.42 3.62
C SER A 160 3.55 3.64 4.41
N GLU A 161 4.39 4.24 5.24
CA GLU A 161 4.00 5.43 6.01
C GLU A 161 3.92 6.69 5.12
N GLY A 162 4.79 6.81 4.11
CA GLY A 162 4.67 7.84 3.09
C GLY A 162 3.36 7.73 2.30
N MET A 163 2.98 6.52 1.87
CA MET A 163 1.70 6.26 1.19
C MET A 163 0.50 6.62 2.08
N ALA A 164 0.55 6.25 3.36
CA ALA A 164 -0.49 6.61 4.32
C ALA A 164 -0.63 8.13 4.48
N ALA A 165 0.48 8.86 4.55
CA ALA A 165 0.48 10.32 4.64
C ALA A 165 -0.01 10.99 3.35
N LEU A 166 0.24 10.39 2.19
CA LEU A 166 -0.34 10.78 0.90
C LEU A 166 -1.82 10.41 0.77
N ARG A 167 -2.42 9.80 1.81
CA ARG A 167 -3.82 9.36 1.87
C ARG A 167 -4.16 8.25 0.89
N ILE A 168 -3.17 7.45 0.51
CA ILE A 168 -3.33 6.28 -0.36
C ILE A 168 -3.57 5.05 0.53
N PRO A 169 -4.63 4.27 0.32
CA PRO A 169 -4.89 3.07 1.10
C PRO A 169 -3.70 2.09 1.06
N THR A 170 -3.23 1.70 2.23
CA THR A 170 -1.99 0.92 2.37
C THR A 170 -1.96 0.13 3.66
N THR A 171 -1.23 -0.99 3.65
CA THR A 171 -0.75 -1.59 4.89
C THR A 171 0.17 -0.60 5.61
N ARG A 172 0.18 -0.65 6.94
CA ARG A 172 0.93 0.26 7.82
C ARG A 172 2.06 -0.48 8.51
N SER A 173 3.04 0.24 8.95
CA SER A 173 4.18 -0.28 9.70
C SER A 173 4.15 0.22 11.13
N LEU A 174 4.02 -0.72 12.10
CA LEU A 174 3.93 -0.39 13.53
C LEU A 174 5.30 -0.30 14.19
N ALA A 175 6.15 -1.31 13.99
CA ALA A 175 7.47 -1.36 14.59
C ALA A 175 8.50 -2.02 13.68
N ILE A 176 9.75 -1.61 13.83
CA ILE A 176 10.94 -2.29 13.33
C ILE A 176 11.81 -2.68 14.51
N VAL A 177 12.23 -3.93 14.57
CA VAL A 177 13.22 -4.42 15.53
C VAL A 177 14.35 -5.14 14.80
N THR A 178 15.59 -4.99 15.28
CA THR A 178 16.70 -5.85 14.84
C THR A 178 16.54 -7.24 15.46
N THR A 179 17.20 -8.25 14.87
CA THR A 179 17.18 -9.60 15.44
C THR A 179 18.39 -9.91 16.31
N GLY A 180 19.46 -9.10 16.22
CA GLY A 180 20.77 -9.41 16.79
C GLY A 180 21.51 -10.50 16.02
N GLU A 181 20.99 -10.95 14.89
CA GLU A 181 21.53 -12.01 14.04
C GLU A 181 21.86 -11.46 12.65
N LEU A 182 22.87 -12.04 12.00
CA LEU A 182 23.16 -11.77 10.59
C LEU A 182 22.40 -12.75 9.70
N VAL A 183 21.90 -12.25 8.59
CA VAL A 183 21.17 -13.00 7.57
C VAL A 183 22.00 -13.05 6.30
N ALA A 184 22.23 -14.25 5.77
CA ALA A 184 22.98 -14.44 4.54
C ALA A 184 22.13 -14.01 3.33
N ARG A 185 22.65 -13.04 2.55
CA ARG A 185 22.14 -12.61 1.25
C ARG A 185 23.31 -12.58 0.28
N GLU A 186 23.46 -11.61 -0.59
CA GLU A 186 24.71 -11.41 -1.35
C GLU A 186 25.91 -11.19 -0.42
N ARG A 187 25.65 -10.59 0.72
CA ARG A 187 26.57 -10.42 1.87
C ARG A 187 25.84 -10.77 3.17
N MET A 188 26.58 -10.85 4.28
CA MET A 188 25.96 -10.97 5.60
C MET A 188 25.39 -9.62 6.01
N GLU A 189 24.09 -9.55 6.25
CA GLU A 189 23.38 -8.32 6.59
C GLU A 189 22.66 -8.45 7.93
N PRO A 190 22.52 -7.34 8.69
CA PRO A 190 21.75 -7.35 9.93
C PRO A 190 20.28 -7.76 9.68
N GLY A 191 19.81 -8.74 10.45
CA GLY A 191 18.43 -9.19 10.41
C GLY A 191 17.48 -8.24 11.12
N ALA A 192 16.24 -8.15 10.63
CA ALA A 192 15.17 -7.36 11.23
C ALA A 192 13.80 -8.01 11.08
N VAL A 193 12.86 -7.59 11.94
CA VAL A 193 11.44 -7.95 11.86
C VAL A 193 10.62 -6.67 11.74
N LEU A 194 9.70 -6.65 10.80
CA LEU A 194 8.70 -5.60 10.64
C LEU A 194 7.37 -6.06 11.23
N THR A 195 6.78 -5.26 12.13
CA THR A 195 5.39 -5.44 12.52
C THR A 195 4.49 -4.67 11.57
N ARG A 196 3.79 -5.40 10.71
CA ARG A 196 2.87 -4.87 9.71
C ARG A 196 1.45 -4.86 10.27
N VAL A 197 0.69 -3.83 9.94
CA VAL A 197 -0.74 -3.68 10.28
C VAL A 197 -1.54 -3.48 9.00
N ALA A 198 -2.63 -4.22 8.83
CA ALA A 198 -3.49 -4.12 7.64
C ALA A 198 -4.98 -4.23 8.02
N SER A 199 -5.87 -3.79 7.14
CA SER A 199 -7.30 -4.12 7.27
C SER A 199 -7.53 -5.63 7.11
N SER A 200 -6.80 -6.30 6.23
CA SER A 200 -6.55 -7.74 6.21
C SER A 200 -5.39 -8.08 5.26
N HIS A 201 -4.86 -9.29 5.37
CA HIS A 201 -3.87 -9.84 4.46
C HIS A 201 -4.48 -10.79 3.41
N ILE A 202 -5.82 -10.77 3.24
CA ILE A 202 -6.50 -11.54 2.20
C ILE A 202 -6.19 -10.93 0.83
N ARG A 203 -5.76 -11.77 -0.10
CA ARG A 203 -5.30 -11.38 -1.44
C ARG A 203 -6.15 -12.05 -2.52
N VAL A 204 -6.07 -11.58 -3.73
CA VAL A 204 -6.60 -12.31 -4.88
C VAL A 204 -6.04 -13.73 -4.90
N GLY A 205 -4.76 -13.88 -4.61
CA GLY A 205 -4.09 -15.18 -4.49
C GLY A 205 -4.69 -16.13 -3.46
N THR A 206 -5.33 -15.64 -2.39
CA THR A 206 -6.02 -16.50 -1.40
C THR A 206 -7.21 -17.21 -2.04
N PHE A 207 -8.02 -16.50 -2.81
CA PHE A 207 -9.12 -17.09 -3.60
C PHE A 207 -8.61 -18.04 -4.68
N GLN A 208 -7.53 -17.67 -5.36
CA GLN A 208 -6.93 -18.48 -6.41
C GLN A 208 -6.40 -19.83 -5.90
N TYR A 209 -5.95 -19.89 -4.65
CA TYR A 209 -5.50 -21.15 -4.05
C TYR A 209 -6.63 -22.19 -4.02
N PHE A 210 -7.80 -21.82 -3.51
CA PHE A 210 -8.97 -22.70 -3.45
C PHE A 210 -9.57 -22.96 -4.83
N TYR A 211 -9.57 -21.98 -5.71
CA TYR A 211 -9.98 -22.15 -7.09
C TYR A 211 -9.13 -23.21 -7.81
N GLY A 212 -7.82 -23.18 -7.62
CA GLY A 212 -6.89 -24.18 -8.16
C GLY A 212 -7.15 -25.61 -7.64
N GLN A 213 -7.71 -25.73 -6.43
CA GLN A 213 -8.12 -27.00 -5.83
C GLN A 213 -9.55 -27.41 -6.18
N LYS A 214 -10.32 -26.54 -6.86
CA LYS A 214 -11.75 -26.69 -7.14
C LYS A 214 -12.61 -26.83 -5.87
N ASP A 215 -12.20 -26.14 -4.80
CA ASP A 215 -12.90 -26.13 -3.51
C ASP A 215 -13.88 -24.94 -3.47
N GLU A 216 -15.09 -25.15 -4.00
CA GLU A 216 -16.15 -24.13 -4.08
C GLU A 216 -16.66 -23.73 -2.68
N ASP A 217 -16.68 -24.66 -1.74
CA ASP A 217 -17.14 -24.38 -0.37
C ASP A 217 -16.14 -23.45 0.36
N ALA A 218 -14.85 -23.67 0.20
CA ALA A 218 -13.83 -22.78 0.74
C ALA A 218 -13.89 -21.39 0.08
N ILE A 219 -14.10 -21.30 -1.24
CA ILE A 219 -14.30 -20.01 -1.93
C ILE A 219 -15.50 -19.28 -1.34
N ARG A 220 -16.62 -19.95 -1.13
CA ARG A 220 -17.83 -19.39 -0.52
C ARG A 220 -17.57 -18.88 0.90
N GLN A 221 -16.96 -19.70 1.74
CA GLN A 221 -16.62 -19.32 3.12
C GLN A 221 -15.69 -18.11 3.16
N LEU A 222 -14.69 -18.05 2.27
CA LEU A 222 -13.78 -16.91 2.17
C LEU A 222 -14.49 -15.65 1.68
N ALA A 223 -15.38 -15.79 0.70
CA ALA A 223 -16.19 -14.66 0.19
C ALA A 223 -17.12 -14.11 1.27
N ASP A 224 -17.83 -14.99 1.99
CA ASP A 224 -18.71 -14.59 3.10
C ASP A 224 -17.91 -13.89 4.20
N TYR A 225 -16.73 -14.41 4.55
CA TYR A 225 -15.83 -13.80 5.51
C TYR A 225 -15.38 -12.40 5.05
N ALA A 226 -14.93 -12.28 3.80
CA ALA A 226 -14.44 -11.04 3.23
C ALA A 226 -15.55 -9.97 3.09
N ILE A 227 -16.76 -10.37 2.70
CA ILE A 227 -17.94 -9.49 2.64
C ILE A 227 -18.23 -8.94 4.03
N ASN A 228 -18.37 -9.80 5.03
CA ASN A 228 -18.68 -9.37 6.40
C ASN A 228 -17.60 -8.45 6.98
N ARG A 229 -16.35 -8.64 6.62
CA ARG A 229 -15.22 -7.87 7.13
C ARG A 229 -15.01 -6.52 6.45
N HIS A 230 -15.13 -6.47 5.11
CA HIS A 230 -14.72 -5.32 4.31
C HIS A 230 -15.85 -4.65 3.54
N TYR A 231 -16.92 -5.40 3.25
CA TYR A 231 -17.94 -5.01 2.27
C TYR A 231 -19.36 -5.38 2.72
N PRO A 232 -19.75 -5.06 3.99
CA PRO A 232 -21.07 -5.43 4.50
C PRO A 232 -22.22 -4.83 3.67
N GLU A 233 -21.94 -3.76 2.89
CA GLU A 233 -22.88 -3.16 1.95
C GLU A 233 -23.26 -4.12 0.81
N ALA A 234 -22.37 -5.02 0.41
CA ALA A 234 -22.65 -6.03 -0.63
C ALA A 234 -23.76 -7.01 -0.26
N LEU A 235 -24.03 -7.17 1.04
CA LEU A 235 -25.17 -7.98 1.52
C LEU A 235 -26.54 -7.41 1.15
N LYS A 236 -26.60 -6.14 0.72
CA LYS A 236 -27.83 -5.49 0.29
C LYS A 236 -28.15 -5.77 -1.18
N ASP A 237 -27.17 -6.26 -1.94
CA ASP A 237 -27.37 -6.61 -3.34
C ASP A 237 -28.16 -7.92 -3.47
N SER A 238 -28.93 -8.06 -4.53
CA SER A 238 -29.68 -9.29 -4.82
C SER A 238 -28.77 -10.51 -4.98
N ASN A 239 -27.48 -10.28 -5.31
CA ASN A 239 -26.42 -11.26 -5.33
C ASN A 239 -25.19 -10.68 -4.59
N PRO A 240 -24.99 -11.03 -3.30
CA PRO A 240 -23.90 -10.50 -2.50
C PRO A 240 -22.50 -10.75 -3.07
N TYR A 241 -22.28 -11.85 -3.78
CA TYR A 241 -20.97 -12.16 -4.37
C TYR A 241 -20.67 -11.29 -5.59
N LEU A 242 -21.71 -10.91 -6.34
CA LEU A 242 -21.58 -9.94 -7.43
C LEU A 242 -21.35 -8.52 -6.88
N GLY A 243 -22.06 -8.16 -5.81
CA GLY A 243 -21.80 -6.92 -5.06
C GLY A 243 -20.39 -6.86 -4.49
N PHE A 244 -19.89 -7.96 -3.96
CA PHE A 244 -18.51 -8.09 -3.49
C PHE A 244 -17.49 -7.85 -4.60
N LEU A 245 -17.65 -8.54 -5.74
CA LEU A 245 -16.81 -8.31 -6.93
C LEU A 245 -16.80 -6.83 -7.33
N LYS A 246 -17.98 -6.20 -7.39
CA LYS A 246 -18.13 -4.77 -7.72
C LYS A 246 -17.33 -3.89 -6.76
N CYS A 247 -17.48 -4.06 -5.45
CA CYS A 247 -16.74 -3.27 -4.46
C CYS A 247 -15.22 -3.44 -4.59
N VAL A 248 -14.72 -4.65 -4.84
CA VAL A 248 -13.29 -4.90 -5.05
C VAL A 248 -12.80 -4.23 -6.34
N VAL A 249 -13.58 -4.27 -7.43
CA VAL A 249 -13.27 -3.61 -8.71
C VAL A 249 -13.15 -2.09 -8.51
N GLU A 250 -14.14 -1.48 -7.87
CA GLU A 250 -14.17 -0.03 -7.60
C GLU A 250 -12.96 0.41 -6.76
N ARG A 251 -12.71 -0.26 -5.62
CA ARG A 251 -11.58 0.09 -4.73
C ARG A 251 -10.22 -0.11 -5.40
N THR A 252 -10.07 -1.14 -6.23
CA THR A 252 -8.82 -1.37 -6.96
C THR A 252 -8.59 -0.29 -8.02
N ALA A 253 -9.63 0.14 -8.73
CA ALA A 253 -9.55 1.22 -9.71
C ALA A 253 -9.15 2.55 -9.04
N GLU A 254 -9.75 2.88 -7.89
CA GLU A 254 -9.42 4.05 -7.07
C GLU A 254 -7.98 3.99 -6.53
N LEU A 255 -7.54 2.83 -6.05
CA LEU A 255 -6.19 2.64 -5.54
C LEU A 255 -5.14 2.88 -6.62
N ILE A 256 -5.31 2.25 -7.79
CA ILE A 256 -4.32 2.36 -8.88
C ILE A 256 -4.33 3.78 -9.46
N SER A 257 -5.48 4.45 -9.58
CA SER A 257 -5.52 5.85 -9.98
C SER A 257 -4.73 6.74 -9.01
N SER A 258 -4.82 6.47 -7.71
CA SER A 258 -4.08 7.19 -6.68
C SER A 258 -2.56 6.97 -6.79
N TRP A 259 -2.10 5.74 -7.10
CA TRP A 259 -0.69 5.47 -7.38
C TRP A 259 -0.17 6.28 -8.57
N MET A 260 -0.95 6.29 -9.66
CA MET A 260 -0.59 7.04 -10.86
C MET A 260 -0.45 8.54 -10.60
N LEU A 261 -1.33 9.11 -9.77
CA LEU A 261 -1.34 10.54 -9.44
C LEU A 261 -0.13 11.01 -8.62
N VAL A 262 0.57 10.11 -7.96
CA VAL A 262 1.80 10.44 -7.19
C VAL A 262 3.07 9.89 -7.83
N GLY A 263 2.99 9.30 -9.03
CA GLY A 263 4.15 8.71 -9.71
C GLY A 263 4.66 7.43 -9.06
N PHE A 264 3.82 6.72 -8.30
CA PHE A 264 4.21 5.47 -7.65
C PHE A 264 4.14 4.29 -8.62
N ILE A 265 5.18 3.45 -8.59
CA ILE A 265 5.29 2.21 -9.36
C ILE A 265 5.45 1.07 -8.36
N HIS A 266 4.47 0.16 -8.32
CA HIS A 266 4.50 -0.97 -7.39
C HIS A 266 5.62 -1.98 -7.73
N GLY A 267 5.87 -2.21 -9.00
CA GLY A 267 6.95 -3.04 -9.51
C GLY A 267 6.73 -4.56 -9.43
N VAL A 268 5.75 -5.04 -8.64
CA VAL A 268 5.40 -6.48 -8.53
C VAL A 268 3.90 -6.63 -8.31
N MET A 269 3.09 -6.30 -9.32
CA MET A 269 1.62 -6.42 -9.25
C MET A 269 1.14 -7.85 -9.56
N ASN A 270 1.71 -8.82 -8.87
CA ASN A 270 1.24 -10.19 -8.90
C ASN A 270 -0.13 -10.32 -8.21
N THR A 271 -0.88 -11.37 -8.49
CA THR A 271 -2.16 -11.62 -7.79
C THR A 271 -1.99 -11.95 -6.30
N ASP A 272 -0.83 -12.44 -5.91
CA ASP A 272 -0.42 -12.62 -4.51
C ASP A 272 0.00 -11.31 -3.82
N ASN A 273 0.16 -10.21 -4.57
CA ASN A 273 0.40 -8.86 -4.06
C ASN A 273 -0.79 -7.91 -4.31
N SER A 274 -1.97 -8.47 -4.57
CA SER A 274 -3.21 -7.71 -4.80
C SER A 274 -4.18 -7.97 -3.65
N SER A 275 -4.27 -7.02 -2.71
CA SER A 275 -5.18 -7.09 -1.58
C SER A 275 -6.63 -6.90 -2.03
N ILE A 276 -7.54 -7.76 -1.54
CA ILE A 276 -8.98 -7.57 -1.78
C ILE A 276 -9.56 -6.42 -0.97
N ALA A 277 -8.86 -5.94 0.05
CA ALA A 277 -9.28 -4.78 0.85
C ALA A 277 -9.06 -3.44 0.13
N GLY A 278 -8.39 -3.44 -1.04
CA GLY A 278 -8.03 -2.23 -1.77
C GLY A 278 -6.90 -1.44 -1.10
N GLU A 279 -5.99 -2.11 -0.41
CA GLU A 279 -4.79 -1.53 0.21
C GLU A 279 -3.54 -1.95 -0.56
N THR A 280 -2.57 -1.04 -0.69
CA THR A 280 -1.24 -1.37 -1.21
C THR A 280 -0.51 -2.27 -0.22
N ILE A 281 0.10 -3.34 -0.71
CA ILE A 281 0.81 -4.34 0.12
C ILE A 281 2.13 -4.75 -0.54
N ASP A 282 3.10 -5.19 0.26
CA ASP A 282 4.37 -5.79 -0.20
C ASP A 282 5.26 -4.84 -1.01
N TYR A 283 5.81 -3.85 -0.31
CA TYR A 283 6.73 -2.84 -0.81
C TYR A 283 8.15 -3.40 -1.04
N GLY A 284 8.30 -4.27 -2.04
CA GLY A 284 9.59 -4.81 -2.46
C GLY A 284 10.31 -3.86 -3.43
N PRO A 285 10.21 -4.11 -4.76
CA PRO A 285 10.88 -3.31 -5.79
C PRO A 285 10.08 -2.06 -6.21
N CYS A 286 9.24 -1.54 -5.33
CA CYS A 286 8.46 -0.33 -5.59
C CYS A 286 9.33 0.93 -5.59
N ALA A 287 8.83 1.97 -6.25
CA ALA A 287 9.49 3.26 -6.32
C ALA A 287 8.50 4.41 -6.57
N PHE A 288 8.83 5.59 -6.08
CA PHE A 288 8.30 6.83 -6.63
C PHE A 288 9.20 7.29 -7.77
N MET A 289 8.59 7.67 -8.88
CA MET A 289 9.29 8.12 -10.07
C MET A 289 9.87 9.52 -9.85
N ASP A 290 11.15 9.70 -10.15
CA ASP A 290 11.79 11.00 -10.22
C ASP A 290 11.48 11.63 -11.59
N GLU A 291 12.25 11.35 -12.63
CA GLU A 291 11.97 11.80 -13.99
C GLU A 291 10.74 11.10 -14.57
N PHE A 292 9.81 11.88 -15.12
CA PHE A 292 8.61 11.32 -15.73
C PHE A 292 8.92 10.57 -17.02
N HIS A 293 8.50 9.31 -17.05
CA HIS A 293 8.45 8.51 -18.27
C HIS A 293 7.34 7.47 -18.16
N ALA A 294 6.42 7.47 -19.13
CA ALA A 294 5.25 6.58 -19.10
C ALA A 294 5.61 5.09 -19.00
N ASN A 295 6.70 4.65 -19.62
CA ASN A 295 7.18 3.27 -19.60
C ASN A 295 8.22 2.99 -18.50
N LYS A 296 8.32 3.83 -17.46
CA LYS A 296 9.32 3.65 -16.38
C LYS A 296 9.08 2.35 -15.64
N VAL A 297 10.17 1.58 -15.46
CA VAL A 297 10.24 0.32 -14.73
C VAL A 297 11.33 0.43 -13.68
N PHE A 298 11.09 -0.08 -12.48
CA PHE A 298 12.10 -0.14 -11.42
C PHE A 298 12.48 -1.56 -11.01
N SER A 299 11.55 -2.51 -11.06
CA SER A 299 11.85 -3.89 -10.68
C SER A 299 12.92 -4.50 -11.58
N SER A 300 14.05 -4.92 -11.00
CA SER A 300 15.18 -5.50 -11.73
C SER A 300 14.84 -6.78 -12.48
N ILE A 301 13.81 -7.49 -12.05
CA ILE A 301 13.35 -8.74 -12.66
C ILE A 301 12.24 -8.55 -13.70
N ASP A 302 11.70 -7.33 -13.83
CA ASP A 302 10.66 -7.00 -14.82
C ASP A 302 11.28 -6.56 -16.15
N THR A 303 11.95 -7.47 -16.83
CA THR A 303 12.68 -7.19 -18.08
C THR A 303 11.77 -6.82 -19.25
N LEU A 304 10.49 -7.18 -19.19
CA LEU A 304 9.49 -6.93 -20.24
C LEU A 304 8.62 -5.69 -19.96
N GLY A 305 8.81 -5.03 -18.82
CA GLY A 305 8.01 -3.87 -18.44
C GLY A 305 6.55 -4.18 -18.16
N ARG A 306 6.26 -5.41 -17.72
CA ARG A 306 4.89 -5.83 -17.38
C ARG A 306 4.25 -4.91 -16.35
N TYR A 307 5.03 -4.42 -15.40
CA TYR A 307 4.60 -3.54 -14.31
C TYR A 307 5.15 -2.13 -14.46
N ALA A 308 5.40 -1.69 -15.71
CA ALA A 308 5.73 -0.29 -15.99
C ALA A 308 4.62 0.64 -15.50
N TYR A 309 4.94 1.91 -15.26
CA TYR A 309 3.99 2.90 -14.76
C TYR A 309 2.67 2.90 -15.53
N ASN A 310 2.71 3.02 -16.86
CA ASN A 310 1.51 3.03 -17.70
C ASN A 310 0.81 1.67 -17.86
N GLN A 311 1.44 0.57 -17.43
CA GLN A 311 0.82 -0.76 -17.47
C GLN A 311 0.02 -1.08 -16.20
N GLN A 312 0.23 -0.33 -15.11
CA GLN A 312 -0.42 -0.60 -13.83
C GLN A 312 -1.94 -0.69 -13.92
N PRO A 313 -2.66 0.19 -14.64
CA PRO A 313 -4.12 0.07 -14.77
C PRO A 313 -4.55 -1.21 -15.49
N SER A 314 -3.89 -1.58 -16.59
CA SER A 314 -4.19 -2.80 -17.34
C SER A 314 -3.93 -4.06 -16.52
N ILE A 315 -2.84 -4.08 -15.74
CA ILE A 315 -2.52 -5.19 -14.84
C ILE A 315 -3.51 -5.26 -13.67
N GLY A 316 -3.98 -4.12 -13.17
CA GLY A 316 -5.05 -4.09 -12.18
C GLY A 316 -6.31 -4.80 -12.67
N LEU A 317 -6.79 -4.47 -13.87
CA LEU A 317 -7.92 -5.16 -14.49
C LEU A 317 -7.63 -6.65 -14.74
N TRP A 318 -6.41 -6.98 -15.14
CA TRP A 318 -6.03 -8.39 -15.33
C TRP A 318 -6.10 -9.17 -14.02
N ASN A 319 -5.59 -8.62 -12.90
CA ASN A 319 -5.68 -9.24 -11.58
C ASN A 319 -7.14 -9.39 -11.12
N LEU A 320 -7.97 -8.39 -11.38
CA LEU A 320 -9.42 -8.45 -11.12
C LEU A 320 -10.13 -9.50 -11.96
N SER A 321 -9.71 -9.71 -13.21
CA SER A 321 -10.22 -10.80 -14.03
C SER A 321 -9.88 -12.18 -13.45
N ARG A 322 -8.64 -12.33 -12.93
CA ARG A 322 -8.23 -13.56 -12.21
C ARG A 322 -9.01 -13.74 -10.91
N PHE A 323 -9.36 -12.66 -10.22
CA PHE A 323 -10.23 -12.71 -9.04
C PHE A 323 -11.66 -13.10 -9.41
N ALA A 324 -12.26 -12.45 -10.42
CA ALA A 324 -13.62 -12.74 -10.89
C ALA A 324 -13.80 -14.21 -11.28
N GLU A 325 -12.81 -14.81 -11.94
CA GLU A 325 -12.83 -16.24 -12.28
C GLU A 325 -13.02 -17.15 -11.07
N THR A 326 -12.43 -16.78 -9.93
CA THR A 326 -12.57 -17.58 -8.70
C THR A 326 -13.96 -17.54 -8.11
N LEU A 327 -14.74 -16.49 -8.40
CA LEU A 327 -16.08 -16.28 -7.88
C LEU A 327 -17.18 -16.85 -8.76
N LEU A 328 -16.88 -17.28 -9.99
CA LEU A 328 -17.91 -17.72 -10.95
C LEU A 328 -18.79 -18.84 -10.42
N CYS A 329 -18.22 -19.80 -9.67
CA CYS A 329 -18.95 -20.94 -9.09
C CYS A 329 -19.97 -20.54 -8.02
N ILE A 330 -19.82 -19.34 -7.41
CA ILE A 330 -20.73 -18.86 -6.35
C ILE A 330 -21.64 -17.73 -6.81
N ILE A 331 -21.36 -17.07 -7.95
CA ILE A 331 -22.20 -16.01 -8.52
C ILE A 331 -23.47 -16.60 -9.15
N ASP A 332 -23.35 -17.65 -9.95
CA ASP A 332 -24.50 -18.31 -10.59
C ASP A 332 -24.17 -19.78 -10.91
N HIS A 333 -25.18 -20.64 -10.79
CA HIS A 333 -25.02 -22.06 -11.18
C HIS A 333 -24.84 -22.25 -12.70
N ASN A 334 -25.40 -21.32 -13.50
CA ASN A 334 -25.20 -21.31 -14.95
C ASN A 334 -23.89 -20.55 -15.27
N LYS A 335 -22.90 -21.27 -15.78
CA LYS A 335 -21.57 -20.73 -16.08
C LYS A 335 -21.59 -19.56 -17.07
N GLU A 336 -22.45 -19.59 -18.07
CA GLU A 336 -22.56 -18.51 -19.07
C GLU A 336 -23.14 -17.24 -18.44
N GLN A 337 -24.18 -17.39 -17.61
CA GLN A 337 -24.79 -16.28 -16.88
C GLN A 337 -23.80 -15.71 -15.84
N SER A 338 -23.10 -16.56 -15.09
CA SER A 338 -22.08 -16.15 -14.14
C SER A 338 -20.98 -15.33 -14.82
N THR A 339 -20.47 -15.84 -15.95
CA THR A 339 -19.45 -15.15 -16.75
C THR A 339 -19.94 -13.81 -17.27
N ALA A 340 -21.16 -13.75 -17.81
CA ALA A 340 -21.75 -12.51 -18.32
C ALA A 340 -21.92 -11.45 -17.22
N LYS A 341 -22.44 -11.85 -16.05
CA LYS A 341 -22.60 -10.97 -14.88
C LYS A 341 -21.25 -10.44 -14.38
N ALA A 342 -20.26 -11.32 -14.21
CA ALA A 342 -18.92 -10.93 -13.76
C ALA A 342 -18.23 -9.99 -14.76
N ARG A 343 -18.38 -10.25 -16.08
CA ARG A 343 -17.85 -9.37 -17.12
C ARG A 343 -18.46 -7.97 -17.05
N GLY A 344 -19.79 -7.87 -16.88
CA GLY A 344 -20.45 -6.58 -16.75
C GLY A 344 -19.91 -5.75 -15.56
N ILE A 345 -19.49 -6.40 -14.46
CA ILE A 345 -18.83 -5.70 -13.36
C ILE A 345 -17.40 -5.27 -13.75
N LEU A 346 -16.62 -6.15 -14.39
CA LEU A 346 -15.25 -5.80 -14.81
C LEU A 346 -15.22 -4.64 -15.81
N GLU A 347 -16.24 -4.49 -16.65
CA GLU A 347 -16.38 -3.37 -17.59
C GLU A 347 -16.52 -2.00 -16.89
N THR A 348 -16.90 -1.96 -15.62
CA THR A 348 -16.95 -0.72 -14.81
C THR A 348 -15.57 -0.22 -14.35
N TYR A 349 -14.52 -1.04 -14.50
CA TYR A 349 -13.18 -0.70 -14.01
C TYR A 349 -12.62 0.55 -14.71
N TRP A 350 -12.58 0.54 -16.04
CA TRP A 350 -12.00 1.66 -16.79
C TRP A 350 -12.74 2.97 -16.56
N PRO A 351 -14.08 3.05 -16.64
CA PRO A 351 -14.79 4.28 -16.32
C PRO A 351 -14.50 4.81 -14.92
N THR A 352 -14.37 3.91 -13.92
CA THR A 352 -14.03 4.29 -12.55
C THR A 352 -12.60 4.80 -12.45
N PHE A 353 -11.64 4.08 -13.04
CA PHE A 353 -10.23 4.48 -13.06
C PHE A 353 -10.05 5.83 -13.76
N GLU A 354 -10.57 5.98 -14.99
CA GLU A 354 -10.43 7.20 -15.79
C GLU A 354 -11.04 8.41 -15.10
N LYS A 355 -12.23 8.26 -14.55
CA LYS A 355 -12.88 9.33 -13.78
C LYS A 355 -11.98 9.85 -12.65
N ASN A 356 -11.41 8.95 -11.85
CA ASN A 356 -10.58 9.32 -10.71
C ASN A 356 -9.22 9.87 -11.16
N PHE A 357 -8.58 9.22 -12.13
CA PHE A 357 -7.27 9.63 -12.64
C PHE A 357 -7.33 10.97 -13.38
N HIS A 358 -8.27 11.15 -14.30
CA HIS A 358 -8.42 12.37 -15.09
C HIS A 358 -8.83 13.57 -14.21
N SER A 359 -9.79 13.35 -13.30
CA SER A 359 -10.16 14.39 -12.33
C SER A 359 -8.97 14.77 -11.44
N GLY A 360 -8.24 13.78 -10.94
CA GLY A 360 -7.05 14.00 -10.12
C GLY A 360 -5.94 14.76 -10.87
N LEU A 361 -5.69 14.43 -12.13
CA LEU A 361 -4.73 15.13 -12.98
C LEU A 361 -5.11 16.60 -13.18
N CYS A 362 -6.38 16.88 -13.48
CA CYS A 362 -6.86 18.27 -13.62
C CYS A 362 -6.70 19.04 -12.29
N GLN A 363 -7.02 18.42 -11.17
CA GLN A 363 -6.82 19.02 -9.84
C GLN A 363 -5.34 19.32 -9.55
N LYS A 364 -4.40 18.47 -10.02
CA LYS A 364 -2.95 18.69 -9.84
C LYS A 364 -2.48 20.00 -10.48
N ILE A 365 -3.09 20.41 -11.59
CA ILE A 365 -2.78 21.68 -12.27
C ILE A 365 -3.80 22.79 -11.94
N GLY A 366 -4.74 22.56 -11.01
CA GLY A 366 -5.66 23.56 -10.50
C GLY A 366 -6.80 23.92 -11.44
N VAL A 367 -7.21 23.03 -12.34
CA VAL A 367 -8.31 23.27 -13.28
C VAL A 367 -9.47 22.30 -13.07
N GLU A 368 -10.68 22.69 -13.51
CA GLU A 368 -11.84 21.81 -13.51
C GLU A 368 -11.70 20.66 -14.52
N HIS A 369 -12.28 19.50 -14.21
CA HIS A 369 -12.26 18.35 -15.10
C HIS A 369 -13.23 18.52 -16.29
N ASN A 370 -12.67 18.70 -17.47
CA ASN A 370 -13.35 18.63 -18.78
C ASN A 370 -12.35 18.17 -19.85
N GLU A 371 -12.81 17.86 -21.07
CA GLU A 371 -11.96 17.34 -22.14
C GLU A 371 -10.83 18.30 -22.54
N GLU A 372 -11.10 19.61 -22.60
CA GLU A 372 -10.12 20.63 -22.96
C GLU A 372 -9.00 20.71 -21.90
N ASN A 373 -9.35 20.78 -20.62
CA ASN A 373 -8.41 20.82 -19.52
C ASN A 373 -7.64 19.52 -19.36
N LEU A 374 -8.27 18.39 -19.66
CA LEU A 374 -7.60 17.08 -19.68
C LEU A 374 -6.54 17.02 -20.80
N SER A 375 -6.86 17.55 -22.00
CA SER A 375 -5.88 17.68 -23.08
C SER A 375 -4.70 18.55 -22.67
N LEU A 376 -4.94 19.64 -21.92
CA LEU A 376 -3.87 20.48 -21.36
C LEU A 376 -2.95 19.69 -20.43
N VAL A 377 -3.50 18.83 -19.56
CA VAL A 377 -2.69 17.98 -18.69
C VAL A 377 -1.83 17.01 -19.48
N PHE A 378 -2.39 16.33 -20.49
CA PHE A 378 -1.62 15.35 -21.28
C PHE A 378 -0.48 16.01 -22.04
N ARG A 379 -0.67 17.22 -22.58
CA ARG A 379 0.42 18.00 -23.19
C ARG A 379 1.53 18.34 -22.19
N LEU A 380 1.18 18.62 -20.91
CA LEU A 380 2.18 18.80 -19.86
C LEU A 380 2.97 17.51 -19.63
N LEU A 381 2.29 16.36 -19.53
CA LEU A 381 2.96 15.07 -19.34
C LEU A 381 3.87 14.72 -20.52
N ASP A 382 3.45 14.96 -21.76
CA ASP A 382 4.28 14.75 -22.95
C ASP A 382 5.54 15.62 -22.86
N HIS A 383 5.37 16.90 -22.52
CA HIS A 383 6.49 17.81 -22.36
C HIS A 383 7.44 17.41 -21.21
N MET A 384 6.89 16.92 -20.08
CA MET A 384 7.70 16.37 -18.99
C MET A 384 8.51 15.15 -19.45
N SER A 385 7.92 14.28 -20.27
CA SER A 385 8.61 13.12 -20.81
C SER A 385 9.77 13.50 -21.75
N GLU A 386 9.55 14.47 -22.65
CA GLU A 386 10.57 14.96 -23.59
C GLU A 386 11.76 15.62 -22.88
N THR A 387 11.49 16.37 -21.82
CA THR A 387 12.50 17.12 -21.06
C THR A 387 13.08 16.35 -19.88
N ARG A 388 12.55 15.16 -19.58
CA ARG A 388 12.90 14.34 -18.42
C ARG A 388 12.67 15.08 -17.09
N ALA A 389 11.59 15.87 -17.03
CA ALA A 389 11.25 16.66 -15.85
C ALA A 389 10.86 15.77 -14.66
N ASP A 390 11.20 16.22 -13.45
CA ASP A 390 10.81 15.52 -12.21
C ASP A 390 9.30 15.57 -12.02
N PHE A 391 8.68 14.40 -11.82
CA PHE A 391 7.22 14.28 -11.72
C PHE A 391 6.66 15.09 -10.55
N THR A 392 7.19 14.89 -9.37
CA THR A 392 6.71 15.52 -8.13
C THR A 392 6.98 17.01 -8.13
N ASN A 393 8.21 17.43 -8.42
CA ASN A 393 8.62 18.83 -8.37
C ASN A 393 7.94 19.66 -9.45
N THR A 394 7.67 19.11 -10.65
CA THR A 394 6.94 19.83 -11.69
C THR A 394 5.56 20.26 -11.19
N PHE A 395 4.73 19.32 -10.74
CA PHE A 395 3.40 19.66 -10.25
C PHE A 395 3.43 20.56 -9.00
N ARG A 396 4.35 20.31 -8.07
CA ARG A 396 4.48 21.10 -6.83
C ARG A 396 4.86 22.55 -7.11
N ASN A 397 5.67 22.79 -8.12
CA ASN A 397 6.19 24.12 -8.41
C ASN A 397 5.35 24.92 -9.43
N LEU A 398 4.33 24.33 -10.08
CA LEU A 398 3.48 25.06 -11.04
C LEU A 398 2.95 26.41 -10.50
N PRO A 399 2.44 26.53 -9.26
CA PRO A 399 2.00 27.82 -8.72
C PRO A 399 3.08 28.89 -8.75
N LYS A 400 4.35 28.53 -8.57
CA LYS A 400 5.48 29.46 -8.56
C LYS A 400 5.76 30.09 -9.94
N LEU A 401 5.33 29.44 -11.03
CA LEU A 401 5.45 30.01 -12.38
C LEU A 401 4.67 31.33 -12.55
N ILE A 402 3.62 31.52 -11.75
CA ILE A 402 2.82 32.75 -11.77
C ILE A 402 3.29 33.72 -10.71
N THR A 403 3.58 33.25 -9.49
CA THR A 403 3.85 34.11 -8.33
C THR A 403 5.30 34.55 -8.19
N ALA A 404 6.24 33.73 -8.66
CA ALA A 404 7.68 33.96 -8.52
C ALA A 404 8.47 33.25 -9.64
N PRO A 405 8.35 33.73 -10.90
CA PRO A 405 8.95 33.07 -12.05
C PRO A 405 10.49 32.99 -11.98
N ASP A 406 11.14 33.85 -11.20
CA ASP A 406 12.60 33.91 -11.08
C ASP A 406 13.20 32.89 -10.10
N ILE A 407 12.36 32.19 -9.32
CA ILE A 407 12.82 31.21 -8.28
C ILE A 407 13.10 29.80 -8.85
N PHE A 408 12.77 29.55 -10.11
CA PHE A 408 13.05 28.29 -10.79
C PHE A 408 14.54 28.21 -11.21
N ASN A 409 15.41 27.79 -10.30
CA ASN A 409 16.87 27.80 -10.50
C ASN A 409 17.46 26.38 -10.40
N GLY A 410 17.12 25.47 -11.33
CA GLY A 410 17.74 24.16 -11.48
C GLY A 410 18.01 23.85 -12.96
N GLU A 411 19.09 23.16 -13.28
CA GLU A 411 19.46 22.86 -14.67
C GLU A 411 18.36 22.10 -15.43
N THR A 412 17.70 21.15 -14.77
CA THR A 412 16.57 20.39 -15.34
C THR A 412 15.31 21.24 -15.45
N GLU A 413 15.06 22.10 -14.47
CA GLU A 413 13.95 23.07 -14.47
C GLU A 413 14.16 24.14 -15.52
N GLU A 414 15.40 24.58 -15.78
CA GLU A 414 15.76 25.53 -16.82
C GLU A 414 15.51 24.94 -18.21
N LYS A 415 15.90 23.69 -18.47
CA LYS A 415 15.59 22.97 -19.72
C LYS A 415 14.09 22.86 -19.95
N PHE A 416 13.34 22.51 -18.92
CA PHE A 416 11.89 22.42 -18.96
C PHE A 416 11.24 23.76 -19.31
N ARG A 417 11.66 24.85 -18.68
CA ARG A 417 11.12 26.20 -18.88
C ARG A 417 11.53 26.85 -20.21
N SER A 418 12.74 26.61 -20.69
CA SER A 418 13.25 27.20 -21.93
C SER A 418 12.69 26.56 -23.19
N HIS A 419 11.98 25.44 -23.05
CA HIS A 419 11.35 24.76 -24.18
C HIS A 419 10.14 25.56 -24.68
N SER A 420 10.09 25.90 -25.96
CA SER A 420 9.05 26.76 -26.53
C SER A 420 7.62 26.23 -26.30
N ALA A 421 7.41 24.92 -26.43
CA ALA A 421 6.11 24.29 -26.19
C ALA A 421 5.62 24.45 -24.74
N PHE A 422 6.53 24.49 -23.76
CA PHE A 422 6.14 24.75 -22.38
C PHE A 422 5.74 26.22 -22.16
N LEU A 423 6.39 27.15 -22.82
CA LEU A 423 6.01 28.57 -22.73
C LEU A 423 4.59 28.78 -23.25
N ASP A 424 4.27 28.24 -24.43
CA ASP A 424 2.92 28.32 -25.00
C ASP A 424 1.89 27.62 -24.08
N TRP A 425 2.21 26.43 -23.58
CA TRP A 425 1.39 25.72 -22.61
C TRP A 425 1.15 26.55 -21.35
N SER A 426 2.18 27.19 -20.81
CA SER A 426 2.08 27.97 -19.58
C SER A 426 1.17 29.19 -19.72
N ILE A 427 1.14 29.82 -20.89
CA ILE A 427 0.24 30.96 -21.20
C ILE A 427 -1.20 30.48 -21.21
N GLU A 428 -1.49 29.39 -21.91
CA GLU A 428 -2.81 28.78 -21.96
C GLU A 428 -3.28 28.34 -20.56
N TRP A 429 -2.44 27.64 -19.81
CA TRP A 429 -2.72 27.24 -18.43
C TRP A 429 -3.04 28.43 -17.51
N LYS A 430 -2.25 29.53 -17.59
CA LYS A 430 -2.50 30.74 -16.82
C LYS A 430 -3.85 31.34 -17.17
N THR A 431 -4.22 31.39 -18.45
CA THR A 431 -5.52 31.84 -18.90
C THR A 431 -6.64 31.03 -18.29
N LYS A 432 -6.55 29.66 -18.37
CA LYS A 432 -7.54 28.75 -17.80
C LYS A 432 -7.74 28.94 -16.30
N ILE A 433 -6.66 29.10 -15.54
CA ILE A 433 -6.75 29.31 -14.08
C ILE A 433 -7.38 30.67 -13.76
N THR A 434 -7.04 31.71 -14.52
CA THR A 434 -7.58 33.09 -14.27
C THR A 434 -9.03 33.25 -14.67
N GLU A 435 -9.52 32.47 -15.62
CA GLU A 435 -10.93 32.44 -16.04
C GLU A 435 -11.86 31.74 -15.04
N GLN A 436 -11.31 30.97 -14.09
CA GLN A 436 -12.12 30.28 -13.05
C GLN A 436 -12.66 31.30 -12.04
N ASN A 437 -13.82 31.01 -11.46
CA ASN A 437 -14.46 31.86 -10.45
C ASN A 437 -13.75 31.86 -9.08
N GLU A 438 -12.65 31.10 -8.94
CA GLU A 438 -11.87 30.99 -7.72
C GLU A 438 -10.66 31.94 -7.74
N SER A 439 -10.25 32.47 -6.59
CA SER A 439 -9.04 33.29 -6.53
C SER A 439 -7.79 32.47 -6.76
N LEU A 440 -6.79 33.02 -7.45
CA LEU A 440 -5.49 32.36 -7.67
C LEU A 440 -4.87 31.82 -6.36
N ASP A 441 -4.97 32.59 -5.27
CA ASP A 441 -4.45 32.19 -3.97
C ASP A 441 -5.15 30.94 -3.41
N THR A 442 -6.46 30.79 -3.62
CA THR A 442 -7.21 29.61 -3.23
C THR A 442 -6.86 28.42 -4.11
N THR A 443 -6.80 28.62 -5.43
CA THR A 443 -6.39 27.58 -6.38
C THR A 443 -4.99 27.04 -6.04
N PHE A 444 -4.01 27.91 -5.77
CA PHE A 444 -2.64 27.49 -5.42
C PHE A 444 -2.57 26.78 -4.07
N ARG A 445 -3.33 27.24 -3.07
CA ARG A 445 -3.45 26.50 -1.80
C ARG A 445 -4.03 25.10 -2.01
N ASN A 446 -5.03 24.96 -2.88
CA ASN A 446 -5.63 23.66 -3.21
C ASN A 446 -4.65 22.76 -3.97
N MET A 447 -3.93 23.29 -4.97
CA MET A 447 -2.85 22.56 -5.66
C MET A 447 -1.79 22.06 -4.68
N ASN A 448 -1.35 22.88 -3.72
CA ASN A 448 -0.34 22.50 -2.74
C ASN A 448 -0.81 21.44 -1.73
N LYS A 449 -2.14 21.27 -1.51
CA LYS A 449 -2.71 20.20 -0.70
C LYS A 449 -2.78 18.85 -1.43
N ILE A 450 -2.67 18.87 -2.76
CA ILE A 450 -2.78 17.69 -3.63
C ILE A 450 -1.40 17.26 -4.12
N ASN A 451 -0.55 18.23 -4.46
CA ASN A 451 0.81 18.01 -4.94
C ASN A 451 1.79 17.93 -3.76
N PRO A 452 2.33 16.77 -3.42
CA PRO A 452 3.28 16.66 -2.31
C PRO A 452 4.59 17.38 -2.63
N LEU A 453 5.25 17.87 -1.59
CA LEU A 453 6.63 18.35 -1.64
C LEU A 453 7.62 17.21 -1.37
N PHE A 454 7.25 16.34 -0.41
CA PHE A 454 8.07 15.22 -0.01
C PHE A 454 7.44 13.90 -0.42
N ILE A 455 8.22 13.05 -1.05
CA ILE A 455 7.91 11.65 -1.37
C ILE A 455 9.07 10.76 -0.91
N PRO A 456 8.85 9.46 -0.68
CA PRO A 456 9.93 8.52 -0.38
C PRO A 456 10.81 8.28 -1.62
N ARG A 457 11.74 9.20 -1.93
CA ARG A 457 12.65 9.10 -3.08
C ARG A 457 13.65 7.96 -2.90
N ASN A 458 13.88 7.17 -3.92
CA ASN A 458 14.70 5.98 -3.81
C ASN A 458 16.14 6.23 -3.36
N HIS A 459 16.80 7.27 -3.85
CA HIS A 459 18.17 7.62 -3.44
C HIS A 459 18.23 8.02 -1.96
N GLN A 460 17.20 8.70 -1.44
CA GLN A 460 17.11 9.03 -0.01
C GLN A 460 16.84 7.78 0.84
N ILE A 461 15.96 6.87 0.37
CA ILE A 461 15.74 5.57 1.03
C ILE A 461 17.06 4.79 1.09
N GLN A 462 17.82 4.74 -0.02
CA GLN A 462 19.11 4.03 -0.05
C GLN A 462 20.09 4.64 0.94
N ARG A 463 20.19 5.97 1.00
CA ARG A 463 21.01 6.66 2.00
C ARG A 463 20.62 6.27 3.43
N VAL A 464 19.33 6.24 3.75
CA VAL A 464 18.86 5.80 5.09
C VAL A 464 19.30 4.37 5.38
N ILE A 465 19.17 3.48 4.40
CA ILE A 465 19.56 2.06 4.53
C ILE A 465 21.07 1.92 4.76
N ASP A 466 21.89 2.65 4.00
CA ASP A 466 23.34 2.61 4.12
C ASP A 466 23.80 3.06 5.52
N PHE A 467 23.28 4.18 6.03
CA PHE A 467 23.58 4.63 7.40
C PHE A 467 23.13 3.62 8.47
N ALA A 468 21.95 3.01 8.28
CA ALA A 468 21.43 2.01 9.22
C ALA A 468 22.28 0.73 9.24
N ILE A 469 22.79 0.28 8.09
CA ILE A 469 23.58 -0.95 7.99
C ILE A 469 25.04 -0.72 8.40
N ASP A 470 25.66 0.35 7.89
CA ASP A 470 27.10 0.55 8.00
C ASP A 470 27.50 1.19 9.35
N ALA A 471 26.62 2.00 9.95
CA ALA A 471 26.90 2.76 11.16
C ALA A 471 25.92 2.52 12.34
N GLU A 472 24.90 1.70 12.17
CA GLU A 472 23.75 1.60 13.11
C GLU A 472 23.15 2.99 13.43
N ASP A 473 23.24 3.95 12.48
CA ASP A 473 22.71 5.30 12.61
C ASP A 473 21.33 5.42 11.99
N TYR A 474 20.34 5.66 12.82
CA TYR A 474 18.94 5.80 12.42
C TYR A 474 18.46 7.27 12.36
N GLN A 475 19.35 8.24 12.53
CA GLN A 475 18.97 9.66 12.45
C GLN A 475 18.43 10.03 11.05
N PRO A 476 19.01 9.56 9.91
CA PRO A 476 18.45 9.79 8.59
C PRO A 476 17.05 9.19 8.40
N LEU A 477 16.73 8.08 9.08
CA LEU A 477 15.37 7.50 9.10
C LEU A 477 14.37 8.47 9.75
N GLU A 478 14.71 9.06 10.90
CA GLU A 478 13.85 10.01 11.61
C GLU A 478 13.61 11.30 10.80
N GLU A 479 14.67 11.81 10.16
CA GLU A 479 14.56 13.00 9.27
C GLU A 479 13.63 12.71 8.10
N MET A 480 13.82 11.58 7.43
CA MET A 480 13.00 11.20 6.29
C MET A 480 11.54 10.96 6.69
N LEU A 481 11.29 10.27 7.82
CA LEU A 481 9.93 10.09 8.35
C LEU A 481 9.27 11.44 8.66
N THR A 482 10.00 12.38 9.25
CA THR A 482 9.46 13.72 9.53
C THR A 482 9.00 14.42 8.26
N ALA A 483 9.73 14.28 7.15
CA ALA A 483 9.36 14.86 5.87
C ALA A 483 8.15 14.15 5.23
N ILE A 484 8.23 12.82 5.07
CA ILE A 484 7.21 12.07 4.31
C ILE A 484 5.89 11.86 5.06
N THR A 485 5.86 12.03 6.39
CA THR A 485 4.61 11.97 7.18
C THR A 485 3.84 13.29 7.22
N ASP A 486 4.45 14.39 6.77
CA ASP A 486 3.79 15.67 6.48
C ASP A 486 4.17 16.16 5.06
N PRO A 487 3.74 15.42 4.02
CA PRO A 487 4.30 15.54 2.67
C PRO A 487 3.93 16.85 1.96
N PHE A 488 2.95 17.60 2.46
CA PHE A 488 2.45 18.81 1.81
C PHE A 488 2.97 20.11 2.44
N THR A 489 3.53 20.04 3.64
CA THR A 489 4.00 21.21 4.39
C THR A 489 5.48 21.49 4.10
N GLU A 490 5.79 22.75 3.78
CA GLU A 490 7.17 23.16 3.56
C GLU A 490 7.95 23.19 4.88
N ASN A 491 9.12 22.51 4.91
CA ASN A 491 10.04 22.53 6.02
C ASN A 491 11.45 22.82 5.50
N LEU A 492 11.93 24.05 5.74
CA LEU A 492 13.21 24.54 5.22
C LEU A 492 14.41 23.66 5.62
N LYS A 493 14.37 23.04 6.80
CA LYS A 493 15.44 22.14 7.27
C LYS A 493 15.51 20.82 6.50
N LEU A 494 14.38 20.39 5.91
CA LEU A 494 14.23 19.11 5.21
C LEU A 494 14.18 19.25 3.69
N MET A 495 14.35 20.45 3.13
CA MET A 495 14.26 20.71 1.68
C MET A 495 15.25 19.88 0.86
N HIS A 496 16.34 19.43 1.45
CA HIS A 496 17.28 18.54 0.78
C HIS A 496 16.65 17.19 0.41
N LEU A 497 15.63 16.72 1.16
CA LEU A 497 14.90 15.48 0.89
C LEU A 497 13.89 15.61 -0.28
N ALA A 498 13.51 16.83 -0.63
CA ALA A 498 12.63 17.10 -1.78
C ALA A 498 13.39 17.11 -3.12
N LYS A 499 14.73 17.22 -3.08
CA LYS A 499 15.54 17.30 -4.29
C LYS A 499 15.54 15.98 -5.06
N GLN A 500 15.49 16.09 -6.39
CA GLN A 500 15.73 14.95 -7.27
C GLN A 500 17.16 14.42 -7.11
N PRO A 501 17.42 13.14 -7.44
CA PRO A 501 18.77 12.60 -7.40
C PRO A 501 19.66 13.29 -8.42
N LYS A 502 20.96 13.40 -8.11
CA LYS A 502 21.97 13.68 -9.12
C LYS A 502 22.16 12.45 -10.03
N PRO A 503 22.78 12.60 -11.20
CA PRO A 503 22.97 11.47 -12.12
C PRO A 503 23.71 10.28 -11.51
N ASP A 504 24.61 10.51 -10.57
CA ASP A 504 25.37 9.49 -9.83
C ASP A 504 24.60 8.91 -8.62
N GLU A 505 23.53 9.56 -8.16
CA GLU A 505 22.66 9.11 -7.08
C GLU A 505 21.42 8.36 -7.60
N GLU A 506 21.14 8.39 -8.92
CA GLU A 506 19.93 7.82 -9.52
C GLU A 506 19.86 6.30 -9.30
N ILE A 507 18.82 5.85 -8.63
CA ILE A 507 18.51 4.42 -8.47
C ILE A 507 17.67 3.97 -9.66
N LYS A 508 18.32 3.29 -10.59
CA LYS A 508 17.68 2.82 -11.84
C LYS A 508 16.87 1.54 -11.66
N GLN A 509 17.25 0.71 -10.69
CA GLN A 509 16.60 -0.57 -10.42
C GLN A 509 16.44 -0.79 -8.92
N THR A 510 15.34 -1.46 -8.56
CA THR A 510 15.05 -1.86 -7.19
C THR A 510 14.90 -3.38 -7.13
N PHE A 511 15.24 -3.96 -5.97
CA PHE A 511 15.26 -5.39 -5.76
C PHE A 511 14.23 -5.79 -4.70
N CYS A 512 13.63 -6.97 -4.88
CA CYS A 512 12.93 -7.62 -3.80
C CYS A 512 13.97 -8.31 -2.93
N GLY A 513 14.22 -7.83 -1.73
CA GLY A 513 15.18 -8.44 -0.79
C GLY A 513 14.65 -9.78 -0.27
N THR A 514 14.64 -10.78 -1.14
CA THR A 514 14.24 -12.16 -0.83
C THR A 514 15.43 -13.08 -0.95
#